data_4ecebed5d58192cbccc13cf72ae73bc9
#
_entry.id   4ecebed5d58192cbccc13cf72ae73bc9
#
_cell.length_a   1.000
_cell.length_b   1.000
_cell.length_c   1.000
_cell.angle_alpha   90.00
_cell.angle_beta   90.00
_cell.angle_gamma   90.00
#
_symmetry.space_group_name_H-M   'P 1'
#
loop_
_entity.id
_entity.type
_entity.pdbx_description
1 polymer ?
#
loop_
_entity_poly.entity_id
_entity_poly.type
_entity_poly.pdbx_seq_one_letter_code
_entity_poly.pdbx_strand_id
1 'polypeptide(L)'
;AFFFFNLFITCVAEEAFFRLLIQDKLAKYLPGKYSAYLAVFFTALIFMLAHFHTGVGAEKRLALIFLAGLLYGAIYLRSKSLGSAVLMHFSINIIHFSFFTYPATFSEY
;
A
#
# COMPACT_ATOMS: atom_id res chain seq x y z
N ALA A 1 -21.55 -6.00 -2.95
CA ALA A 1 -20.96 -6.81 -1.88
C ALA A 1 -19.79 -7.62 -2.36
N PHE A 2 -19.94 -8.28 -3.50
CA PHE A 2 -18.85 -9.10 -4.06
C PHE A 2 -17.61 -8.25 -4.38
N PHE A 3 -17.81 -7.08 -4.95
CA PHE A 3 -16.73 -6.16 -5.30
C PHE A 3 -15.93 -5.75 -4.04
N PHE A 4 -16.64 -5.36 -2.99
CA PHE A 4 -15.98 -4.92 -1.77
C PHE A 4 -15.28 -6.06 -1.05
N PHE A 5 -15.87 -7.26 -1.10
CA PHE A 5 -15.24 -8.42 -0.51
C PHE A 5 -13.92 -8.76 -1.21
N ASN A 6 -13.92 -8.77 -2.54
CA ASN A 6 -12.71 -9.02 -3.31
C ASN A 6 -11.66 -7.93 -3.07
N LEU A 7 -12.08 -6.68 -2.99
CA LEU A 7 -11.17 -5.58 -2.72
C LEU A 7 -10.54 -5.74 -1.34
N PHE A 8 -11.34 -6.13 -0.35
CA PHE A 8 -10.81 -6.35 1.00
C PHE A 8 -9.79 -7.49 1.03
N ILE A 9 -10.10 -8.61 0.38
CA ILE A 9 -9.19 -9.76 0.32
C ILE A 9 -7.88 -9.37 -0.36
N THR A 10 -7.95 -8.58 -1.43
CA THR A 10 -6.76 -8.09 -2.11
C THR A 10 -5.92 -7.22 -1.19
N CYS A 11 -6.56 -6.33 -0.43
CA CYS A 11 -5.83 -5.49 0.53
C CYS A 11 -5.16 -6.33 1.61
N VAL A 12 -5.84 -7.36 2.12
CA VAL A 12 -5.24 -8.26 3.11
C VAL A 12 -4.01 -8.93 2.53
N ALA A 13 -4.12 -9.49 1.32
CA ALA A 13 -3.01 -10.19 0.68
C ALA A 13 -1.84 -9.26 0.43
N GLU A 14 -2.10 -8.08 -0.11
CA GLU A 14 -1.04 -7.12 -0.39
C GLU A 14 -0.35 -6.64 0.88
N GLU A 15 -1.10 -6.28 1.90
CA GLU A 15 -0.50 -5.80 3.13
C GLU A 15 0.25 -6.90 3.86
N ALA A 16 -0.29 -8.13 3.86
CA ALA A 16 0.43 -9.25 4.46
C ALA A 16 1.78 -9.45 3.77
N PHE A 17 1.79 -9.42 2.44
CA PHE A 17 3.03 -9.59 1.70
C PHE A 17 4.02 -8.46 1.99
N PHE A 18 3.57 -7.21 1.88
CA PHE A 18 4.49 -6.07 2.02
C PHE A 18 4.91 -5.83 3.46
N ARG A 19 4.04 -6.10 4.44
CA ARG A 19 4.40 -5.84 5.85
C ARG A 19 5.12 -7.01 6.47
N LEU A 20 4.62 -8.22 6.31
CA LEU A 20 5.20 -9.38 6.97
C LEU A 20 6.43 -9.91 6.25
N LEU A 21 6.41 -9.99 4.93
CA LEU A 21 7.53 -10.57 4.18
C LEU A 21 8.60 -9.55 3.83
N ILE A 22 8.23 -8.31 3.54
CA ILE A 22 9.21 -7.32 3.10
C ILE A 22 9.60 -6.38 4.22
N GLN A 23 8.63 -5.63 4.76
CA GLN A 23 8.95 -4.60 5.75
C GLN A 23 9.57 -5.19 7.02
N ASP A 24 8.97 -6.23 7.58
CA ASP A 24 9.49 -6.83 8.82
C ASP A 24 10.89 -7.38 8.61
N LYS A 25 11.14 -8.04 7.47
CA LYS A 25 12.46 -8.59 7.20
C LYS A 25 13.50 -7.51 6.96
N LEU A 26 13.13 -6.45 6.25
CA LEU A 26 14.05 -5.33 6.05
C LEU A 26 14.37 -4.67 7.38
N ALA A 27 13.38 -4.46 8.25
CA ALA A 27 13.62 -3.87 9.55
C ALA A 27 14.59 -4.72 10.38
N LYS A 28 14.50 -6.05 10.23
CA LYS A 28 15.36 -6.97 10.98
C LYS A 28 16.79 -6.97 10.45
N TYR A 29 16.97 -6.89 9.13
CA TYR A 29 18.28 -7.07 8.52
C TYR A 29 19.02 -5.77 8.21
N LEU A 30 18.34 -4.63 8.15
CA LEU A 30 19.00 -3.35 7.94
C LEU A 30 19.75 -2.93 9.21
N PRO A 31 20.98 -2.38 9.04
CA PRO A 31 21.75 -1.98 10.21
C PRO A 31 21.30 -0.63 10.76
N GLY A 32 21.64 -0.38 12.04
CA GLY A 32 21.47 0.91 12.67
C GLY A 32 20.13 1.09 13.37
N LYS A 33 20.03 2.21 14.09
CA LYS A 33 18.87 2.47 14.93
C LYS A 33 17.63 2.92 14.16
N TYR A 34 17.82 3.29 12.89
CA TYR A 34 16.72 3.74 12.03
C TYR A 34 16.24 2.64 11.09
N SER A 35 16.60 1.39 11.35
CA SER A 35 16.26 0.28 10.46
C SER A 35 14.77 0.17 10.21
N ALA A 36 13.93 0.40 11.24
CA ALA A 36 12.48 0.33 11.07
C ALA A 36 11.96 1.39 10.10
N TYR A 37 12.48 2.60 10.19
CA TYR A 37 12.07 3.68 9.30
C TYR A 37 12.59 3.46 7.88
N LEU A 38 13.80 2.98 7.75
CA LEU A 38 14.36 2.64 6.45
C LEU A 38 13.58 1.51 5.79
N ALA A 39 13.12 0.54 6.60
CA ALA A 39 12.29 -0.55 6.10
C ALA A 39 10.98 -0.02 5.53
N VAL A 40 10.35 0.94 6.20
CA VAL A 40 9.12 1.57 5.68
C VAL A 40 9.41 2.23 4.34
N PHE A 41 10.51 2.98 4.25
CA PHE A 41 10.86 3.70 3.03
C PHE A 41 11.11 2.74 1.86
N PHE A 42 11.96 1.73 2.07
CA PHE A 42 12.30 0.80 0.99
C PHE A 42 11.13 -0.08 0.60
N THR A 43 10.30 -0.46 1.57
CA THR A 43 9.08 -1.22 1.27
C THR A 43 8.13 -0.38 0.43
N ALA A 44 8.01 0.92 0.72
CA ALA A 44 7.18 1.82 -0.06
C ALA A 44 7.69 1.94 -1.50
N LEU A 45 9.02 1.96 -1.69
CA LEU A 45 9.58 1.96 -3.03
C LEU A 45 9.23 0.69 -3.80
N ILE A 46 9.34 -0.47 -3.14
CA ILE A 46 8.99 -1.74 -3.75
C ILE A 46 7.50 -1.78 -4.08
N PHE A 47 6.68 -1.28 -3.18
CA PHE A 47 5.23 -1.19 -3.39
C PHE A 47 4.91 -0.35 -4.61
N MET A 48 5.58 0.80 -4.73
CA MET A 48 5.42 1.68 -5.89
C MET A 48 5.82 0.97 -7.19
N LEU A 49 6.97 0.29 -7.17
CA LEU A 49 7.45 -0.41 -8.36
C LEU A 49 6.54 -1.57 -8.74
N ALA A 50 5.96 -2.26 -7.76
CA ALA A 50 5.02 -3.36 -8.02
C ALA A 50 3.73 -2.87 -8.66
N HIS A 51 3.41 -1.60 -8.48
CA HIS A 51 2.21 -0.99 -9.05
C HIS A 51 2.52 -0.06 -10.21
N PHE A 52 3.65 -0.28 -10.87
CA PHE A 52 4.08 0.58 -11.97
C PHE A 52 3.15 0.47 -13.16
N HIS A 53 2.73 1.62 -13.68
CA HIS A 53 1.93 1.72 -14.88
C HIS A 53 2.48 2.83 -15.76
N THR A 54 2.35 2.67 -17.08
CA THR A 54 2.70 3.71 -18.04
C THR A 54 1.45 4.44 -18.51
N GLY A 55 1.64 5.57 -19.15
CA GLY A 55 0.55 6.32 -19.73
C GLY A 55 0.35 7.68 -19.09
N VAL A 56 -0.74 8.34 -19.47
CA VAL A 56 -1.04 9.68 -18.98
C VAL A 56 -1.23 9.67 -17.47
N GLY A 57 -0.52 10.55 -16.79
CA GLY A 57 -0.63 10.65 -15.34
C GLY A 57 0.15 9.61 -14.57
N ALA A 58 1.01 8.84 -15.24
CA ALA A 58 1.78 7.77 -14.57
C ALA A 58 2.63 8.32 -13.44
N GLU A 59 3.26 9.47 -13.63
CA GLU A 59 4.11 10.07 -12.60
C GLU A 59 3.32 10.41 -11.34
N LYS A 60 2.12 10.98 -11.50
CA LYS A 60 1.26 11.31 -10.38
C LYS A 60 0.79 10.05 -9.67
N ARG A 61 0.45 9.01 -10.44
CA ARG A 61 0.02 7.75 -9.84
C ARG A 61 1.13 7.12 -9.03
N LEU A 62 2.36 7.12 -9.56
CA LEU A 62 3.50 6.56 -8.82
C LEU A 62 3.76 7.31 -7.53
N ALA A 63 3.69 8.65 -7.57
CA ALA A 63 3.87 9.44 -6.37
C ALA A 63 2.82 9.13 -5.32
N LEU A 64 1.55 9.01 -5.73
CA LEU A 64 0.46 8.69 -4.82
C LEU A 64 0.60 7.29 -4.24
N ILE A 65 1.02 6.33 -5.06
CA ILE A 65 1.22 4.96 -4.60
C ILE A 65 2.37 4.90 -3.60
N PHE A 66 3.44 5.62 -3.85
CA PHE A 66 4.57 5.68 -2.92
C PHE A 66 4.13 6.28 -1.58
N LEU A 67 3.40 7.40 -1.62
CA LEU A 67 2.90 8.03 -0.41
C LEU A 67 1.95 7.11 0.36
N ALA A 68 1.10 6.40 -0.36
CA ALA A 68 0.21 5.42 0.26
C ALA A 68 1.01 4.31 0.94
N GLY A 69 2.04 3.81 0.27
CA GLY A 69 2.92 2.79 0.85
C GLY A 69 3.60 3.27 2.11
N LEU A 70 4.06 4.52 2.12
CA LEU A 70 4.65 5.12 3.33
C LEU A 70 3.63 5.20 4.45
N LEU A 71 2.42 5.62 4.14
CA LEU A 71 1.36 5.74 5.13
C LEU A 71 1.01 4.38 5.75
N TYR A 72 0.79 3.38 4.91
CA TYR A 72 0.44 2.04 5.42
C TYR A 72 1.57 1.46 6.23
N GLY A 73 2.81 1.65 5.79
CA GLY A 73 3.99 1.18 6.52
C GLY A 73 4.16 1.88 7.85
N ALA A 74 3.91 3.19 7.90
CA ALA A 74 4.01 3.96 9.14
C ALA A 74 2.93 3.53 10.13
N ILE A 75 1.71 3.30 9.64
CA ILE A 75 0.62 2.82 10.48
C ILE A 75 0.94 1.44 11.04
N TYR A 76 1.45 0.55 10.20
CA TYR A 76 1.87 -0.77 10.65
C TYR A 76 2.96 -0.67 11.72
N LEU A 77 3.96 0.17 11.49
CA LEU A 77 5.07 0.34 12.43
C LEU A 77 4.59 0.85 13.78
N ARG A 78 3.71 1.86 13.77
CA ARG A 78 3.24 2.46 15.02
C ARG A 78 2.26 1.60 15.77
N SER A 79 1.32 0.98 15.06
CA SER A 79 0.27 0.17 15.68
C SER A 79 0.73 -1.25 15.97
N LYS A 80 1.75 -1.72 15.27
CA LYS A 80 2.21 -3.12 15.30
C LYS A 80 1.07 -4.07 14.97
N SER A 81 0.16 -3.61 14.10
CA SER A 81 -1.04 -4.35 13.72
C SER A 81 -1.20 -4.37 12.22
N LEU A 82 -1.17 -5.56 11.65
CA LEU A 82 -1.45 -5.73 10.22
C LEU A 82 -2.88 -5.27 9.90
N GLY A 83 -3.81 -5.53 10.82
CA GLY A 83 -5.19 -5.12 10.65
C GLY A 83 -5.35 -3.61 10.45
N SER A 84 -4.57 -2.80 11.17
CA SER A 84 -4.63 -1.35 11.02
C SER A 84 -4.19 -0.92 9.63
N ALA A 85 -3.12 -1.51 9.11
CA ALA A 85 -2.64 -1.21 7.76
C ALA A 85 -3.67 -1.65 6.71
N VAL A 86 -4.26 -2.83 6.88
CA VAL A 86 -5.29 -3.34 5.98
C VAL A 86 -6.49 -2.41 5.97
N LEU A 87 -6.96 -1.98 7.13
CA LEU A 87 -8.11 -1.10 7.21
C LEU A 87 -7.86 0.25 6.54
N MET A 88 -6.67 0.81 6.74
CA MET A 88 -6.33 2.07 6.09
C MET A 88 -6.24 1.90 4.58
N HIS A 89 -5.60 0.83 4.11
CA HIS A 89 -5.47 0.53 2.71
C HIS A 89 -6.84 0.35 2.05
N PHE A 90 -7.71 -0.43 2.70
CA PHE A 90 -9.05 -0.67 2.20
C PHE A 90 -9.86 0.63 2.17
N SER A 91 -9.77 1.44 3.23
CA SER A 91 -10.49 2.72 3.31
C SER A 91 -10.07 3.66 2.20
N ILE A 92 -8.77 3.79 1.96
CA ILE A 92 -8.27 4.68 0.91
C ILE A 92 -8.69 4.17 -0.46
N ASN A 93 -8.67 2.85 -0.68
CA ASN A 93 -9.12 2.30 -1.94
C ASN A 93 -10.60 2.57 -2.17
N ILE A 94 -11.44 2.42 -1.14
CA ILE A 94 -12.86 2.73 -1.23
C ILE A 94 -13.07 4.19 -1.60
N ILE A 95 -12.37 5.10 -0.95
CA ILE A 95 -12.47 6.53 -1.23
C ILE A 95 -12.03 6.81 -2.66
N HIS A 96 -10.92 6.22 -3.07
CA HIS A 96 -10.41 6.41 -4.41
C HIS A 96 -11.40 5.95 -5.47
N PHE A 97 -11.95 4.75 -5.33
CA PHE A 97 -12.94 4.24 -6.27
C PHE A 97 -14.22 5.08 -6.27
N SER A 98 -14.65 5.56 -5.10
CA SER A 98 -15.88 6.32 -5.00
C SER A 98 -15.78 7.70 -5.59
N PHE A 99 -14.63 8.38 -5.44
CA PHE A 99 -14.50 9.79 -5.82
C PHE A 99 -13.64 10.05 -7.03
N PHE A 100 -12.73 9.15 -7.40
CA PHE A 100 -11.78 9.41 -8.47
C PHE A 100 -11.95 8.53 -9.69
N THR A 101 -12.50 7.34 -9.55
CA THR A 101 -12.63 6.41 -10.66
C THR A 101 -14.07 6.19 -11.10
N TYR A 102 -15.01 6.32 -10.21
CA TYR A 102 -16.42 6.20 -10.53
C TYR A 102 -16.90 7.52 -11.12
N PRO A 103 -17.73 7.52 -12.16
CA PRO A 103 -18.25 6.38 -12.92
C PRO A 103 -17.43 6.05 -14.16
N ALA A 104 -16.31 6.70 -14.32
CA ALA A 104 -15.67 6.78 -15.62
C ALA A 104 -15.11 5.46 -16.14
N THR A 105 -14.60 4.56 -15.27
CA THR A 105 -13.74 3.52 -15.79
C THR A 105 -13.71 2.25 -14.97
N PHE A 106 -14.84 1.58 -14.86
CA PHE A 106 -14.82 0.24 -14.28
C PHE A 106 -13.97 -0.73 -15.07
N SER A 107 -13.86 -0.52 -16.38
CA SER A 107 -13.08 -1.40 -17.22
C SER A 107 -11.57 -1.34 -16.99
N GLU A 108 -11.10 -0.33 -16.29
CA GLU A 108 -9.69 -0.20 -15.94
C GLU A 108 -9.30 -1.01 -14.70
N TYR A 109 -10.27 -1.56 -14.05
CA TYR A 109 -10.08 -2.33 -12.83
C TYR A 109 -10.74 -3.70 -12.94
#